data_11d8b305f59f7e2de1507ba65fbd6783
#
_entry.id   11d8b305f59f7e2de1507ba65fbd6783
#
_cell.length_a   1.000
_cell.length_b   1.000
_cell.length_c   1.000
_cell.angle_alpha   90.00
_cell.angle_beta   90.00
_cell.angle_gamma   90.00
#
_symmetry.space_group_name_H-M   'P 1'
#
loop_
_entity.id
_entity.type
_entity.pdbx_description
1 polymer ?
#
loop_
_entity_poly.entity_id
_entity_poly.type
_entity_poly.pdbx_seq_one_letter_code
_entity_poly.pdbx_strand_id
1 'polypeptide(L)'
;ASGLWQLTPAIAKYFNVQISPWYDGRQDVIDSTRAALDFMEYLHTRFDGDWYHAIAAYNVGEGRVKRAIRNNKKQGKPTDFFNLKLPKQTSQYVPKLLAAAQLLKSNKMAFPAINNQQAIATLPISGAVMLDSQQEWQSLEPLNYGVIRFPAIIDAPHIVVPVNKLAEFQGML
;
A
#
# COMPACT_ATOMS: atom_id res chain seq x y z
N ALA A 1 -2.05 9.70 6.64
CA ALA A 1 -1.94 8.58 5.70
C ALA A 1 -1.26 9.06 4.43
N SER A 2 -0.49 8.20 3.78
CA SER A 2 0.33 8.55 2.62
C SER A 2 0.42 7.38 1.63
N GLY A 3 0.74 7.70 0.37
CA GLY A 3 0.98 6.74 -0.70
C GLY A 3 -0.27 6.05 -1.26
N LEU A 4 -0.04 5.12 -2.18
CA LEU A 4 -1.09 4.35 -2.86
C LEU A 4 -2.05 3.65 -1.88
N TRP A 5 -1.50 3.08 -0.82
CA TRP A 5 -2.22 2.29 0.18
C TRP A 5 -2.71 3.09 1.38
N GLN A 6 -2.45 4.40 1.42
CA GLN A 6 -2.89 5.31 2.50
C GLN A 6 -2.49 4.81 3.90
N LEU A 7 -1.26 4.31 4.04
CA LEU A 7 -0.74 3.84 5.31
C LEU A 7 -0.53 5.01 6.29
N THR A 8 -0.97 4.86 7.52
CA THR A 8 -0.64 5.81 8.59
C THR A 8 0.79 5.56 9.08
N PRO A 9 1.46 6.56 9.71
CA PRO A 9 2.80 6.34 10.29
C PRO A 9 2.85 5.18 11.30
N ALA A 10 1.79 4.99 12.08
CA ALA A 10 1.72 3.91 13.05
C ALA A 10 1.67 2.52 12.38
N ILE A 11 0.88 2.36 11.32
CA ILE A 11 0.81 1.13 10.53
C ILE A 11 2.13 0.89 9.80
N ALA A 12 2.69 1.93 9.17
CA ALA A 12 3.99 1.86 8.51
C ALA A 12 5.08 1.34 9.47
N LYS A 13 5.17 1.93 10.66
CA LYS A 13 6.11 1.50 11.69
C LYS A 13 5.89 0.06 12.14
N TYR A 14 4.63 -0.35 12.32
CA TYR A 14 4.28 -1.70 12.77
C TYR A 14 4.69 -2.77 11.74
N PHE A 15 4.57 -2.47 10.46
CA PHE A 15 4.95 -3.36 9.36
C PHE A 15 6.32 -3.03 8.75
N ASN A 16 7.22 -2.38 9.51
CA ASN A 16 8.61 -2.12 9.16
C ASN A 16 8.80 -1.30 7.87
N VAL A 17 7.84 -0.43 7.54
CA VAL A 17 8.01 0.56 6.47
C VAL A 17 8.78 1.75 7.01
N GLN A 18 9.93 2.02 6.43
CA GLN A 18 10.82 3.08 6.86
C GLN A 18 10.26 4.47 6.53
N ILE A 19 10.37 5.39 7.48
CA ILE A 19 10.05 6.80 7.31
C ILE A 19 11.15 7.62 7.95
N SER A 20 11.79 8.47 7.18
CA SER A 20 12.83 9.40 7.60
C SER A 20 12.66 10.76 6.93
N PRO A 21 13.50 11.77 7.24
CA PRO A 21 13.52 13.05 6.52
C PRO A 21 13.92 12.92 5.04
N TRP A 22 14.47 11.79 4.62
CA TRP A 22 14.99 11.55 3.27
C TRP A 22 14.19 10.51 2.48
N TYR A 23 13.47 9.62 3.19
CA TYR A 23 12.74 8.53 2.58
C TYR A 23 11.40 8.28 3.29
N ASP A 24 10.33 8.18 2.53
CA ASP A 24 9.02 7.77 3.00
C ASP A 24 8.55 6.50 2.26
N GLY A 25 8.79 5.35 2.83
CA GLY A 25 8.44 4.05 2.25
C GLY A 25 6.93 3.83 2.05
N ARG A 26 6.07 4.71 2.59
CA ARG A 26 4.64 4.69 2.29
C ARG A 26 4.34 5.15 0.87
N GLN A 27 5.26 5.92 0.27
CA GLN A 27 5.22 6.34 -1.14
C GLN A 27 5.89 5.33 -2.07
N ASP A 28 6.75 4.47 -1.54
CA ASP A 28 7.36 3.38 -2.29
C ASP A 28 6.30 2.31 -2.60
N VAL A 29 6.14 1.99 -3.88
CA VAL A 29 5.09 1.06 -4.33
C VAL A 29 5.35 -0.37 -3.85
N ILE A 30 6.60 -0.78 -3.74
CA ILE A 30 6.98 -2.14 -3.32
C ILE A 30 6.77 -2.30 -1.80
N ASP A 31 7.41 -1.43 -1.00
CA ASP A 31 7.34 -1.51 0.46
C ASP A 31 5.91 -1.27 0.97
N SER A 32 5.22 -0.27 0.43
CA SER A 32 3.86 0.03 0.85
C SER A 32 2.87 -1.08 0.46
N THR A 33 3.05 -1.73 -0.71
CA THR A 33 2.19 -2.84 -1.11
C THR A 33 2.41 -4.06 -0.22
N ARG A 34 3.66 -4.43 0.07
CA ARG A 34 3.96 -5.52 1.01
C ARG A 34 3.31 -5.26 2.37
N ALA A 35 3.55 -4.09 2.95
CA ALA A 35 2.99 -3.73 4.25
C ALA A 35 1.45 -3.69 4.25
N ALA A 36 0.82 -3.26 3.16
CA ALA A 36 -0.64 -3.26 3.04
C ALA A 36 -1.22 -4.67 2.97
N LEU A 37 -0.56 -5.60 2.27
CA LEU A 37 -0.96 -7.01 2.22
C LEU A 37 -0.80 -7.68 3.58
N ASP A 38 0.34 -7.49 4.25
CA ASP A 38 0.59 -7.99 5.61
C ASP A 38 -0.44 -7.44 6.60
N PHE A 39 -0.79 -6.16 6.48
CA PHE A 39 -1.82 -5.55 7.33
C PHE A 39 -3.20 -6.12 7.04
N MET A 40 -3.55 -6.40 5.78
CA MET A 40 -4.81 -7.05 5.44
C MET A 40 -4.89 -8.47 6.00
N GLU A 41 -3.82 -9.25 5.91
CA GLU A 41 -3.73 -10.60 6.48
C GLU A 41 -3.85 -10.57 8.02
N TYR A 42 -3.15 -9.63 8.66
CA TYR A 42 -3.30 -9.38 10.09
C TYR A 42 -4.77 -9.10 10.47
N LEU A 43 -5.44 -8.20 9.74
CA LEU A 43 -6.84 -7.87 10.01
C LEU A 43 -7.76 -9.07 9.76
N HIS A 44 -7.53 -9.83 8.69
CA HIS A 44 -8.30 -11.05 8.40
C HIS A 44 -8.22 -12.05 9.55
N THR A 45 -7.02 -12.30 10.07
CA THR A 45 -6.82 -13.14 11.26
C THR A 45 -7.50 -12.56 12.50
N ARG A 46 -7.45 -11.24 12.72
CA ARG A 46 -8.07 -10.55 13.86
C ARG A 46 -9.59 -10.56 13.87
N PHE A 47 -10.21 -10.87 12.72
CA PHE A 47 -11.65 -11.00 12.53
C PHE A 47 -12.05 -12.43 12.16
N ASP A 48 -11.31 -13.43 12.63
CA ASP A 48 -11.64 -14.85 12.51
C ASP A 48 -11.91 -15.31 11.05
N GLY A 49 -11.20 -14.71 10.08
CA GLY A 49 -11.32 -15.01 8.66
C GLY A 49 -12.41 -14.23 7.92
N ASP A 50 -13.06 -13.25 8.56
CA ASP A 50 -14.08 -12.43 7.90
C ASP A 50 -13.46 -11.27 7.11
N TRP A 51 -13.42 -11.41 5.79
CA TRP A 51 -12.90 -10.38 4.89
C TRP A 51 -13.72 -9.08 4.89
N TYR A 52 -15.02 -9.13 5.11
CA TYR A 52 -15.84 -7.91 5.16
C TYR A 52 -15.45 -7.04 6.36
N HIS A 53 -15.25 -7.67 7.52
CA HIS A 53 -14.77 -6.98 8.69
C HIS A 53 -13.32 -6.51 8.53
N ALA A 54 -12.46 -7.31 7.94
CA ALA A 54 -11.05 -6.95 7.69
C ALA A 54 -10.93 -5.72 6.78
N ILE A 55 -11.65 -5.70 5.65
CA ILE A 55 -11.66 -4.57 4.71
C ILE A 55 -12.27 -3.32 5.36
N ALA A 56 -13.35 -3.47 6.14
CA ALA A 56 -13.92 -2.37 6.90
C ALA A 56 -12.91 -1.82 7.94
N ALA A 57 -12.18 -2.71 8.60
CA ALA A 57 -11.17 -2.34 9.60
C ALA A 57 -9.94 -1.66 8.98
N TYR A 58 -9.54 -2.04 7.80
CA TYR A 58 -8.51 -1.34 7.03
C TYR A 58 -8.89 0.13 6.80
N ASN A 59 -10.16 0.38 6.45
CA ASN A 59 -10.66 1.72 6.16
C ASN A 59 -10.90 2.58 7.42
N VAL A 60 -11.48 2.00 8.49
CA VAL A 60 -11.98 2.76 9.65
C VAL A 60 -11.25 2.47 10.95
N GLY A 61 -10.36 1.50 10.93
CA GLY A 61 -9.60 1.02 12.08
C GLY A 61 -10.28 -0.15 12.81
N GLU A 62 -9.47 -1.13 13.19
CA GLU A 62 -9.86 -2.36 13.90
C GLU A 62 -10.75 -2.10 15.12
N GLY A 63 -10.34 -1.16 15.97
CA GLY A 63 -11.04 -0.86 17.22
C GLY A 63 -12.48 -0.39 17.02
N ARG A 64 -12.75 0.32 15.91
CA ARG A 64 -14.10 0.82 15.61
C ARG A 64 -15.02 -0.31 15.14
N VAL A 65 -14.52 -1.19 14.29
CA VAL A 65 -15.27 -2.38 13.85
C VAL A 65 -15.56 -3.31 15.03
N LYS A 66 -14.55 -3.63 15.84
CA LYS A 66 -14.72 -4.45 17.07
C LYS A 66 -15.72 -3.84 18.05
N ARG A 67 -15.75 -2.52 18.18
CA ARG A 67 -16.74 -1.83 19.02
C ARG A 67 -18.16 -2.00 18.46
N ALA A 68 -18.34 -1.86 17.15
CA ALA A 68 -19.64 -2.04 16.49
C ALA A 68 -20.15 -3.48 16.66
N ILE A 69 -19.30 -4.48 16.47
CA ILE A 69 -19.61 -5.90 16.70
C ILE A 69 -20.06 -6.12 18.14
N ARG A 70 -19.28 -5.63 19.13
CA ARG A 70 -19.65 -5.77 20.56
C ARG A 70 -20.99 -5.12 20.90
N ASN A 71 -21.27 -3.97 20.33
CA ASN A 71 -22.52 -3.25 20.55
C ASN A 71 -23.73 -4.03 20.01
N ASN A 72 -23.62 -4.59 18.80
CA ASN A 72 -24.66 -5.42 18.22
C ASN A 72 -24.86 -6.71 19.05
N LYS A 73 -23.77 -7.38 19.42
CA LYS A 73 -23.83 -8.59 20.26
C LYS A 73 -24.57 -8.34 21.60
N LYS A 74 -24.30 -7.21 22.25
CA LYS A 74 -24.99 -6.83 23.50
C LYS A 74 -26.49 -6.58 23.30
N GLN A 75 -26.93 -6.25 22.09
CA GLN A 75 -28.33 -5.96 21.74
C GLN A 75 -29.02 -7.17 21.09
N GLY A 76 -28.37 -8.34 21.01
CA GLY A 76 -28.91 -9.51 20.31
C GLY A 76 -29.08 -9.31 18.80
N LYS A 77 -28.35 -8.36 18.20
CA LYS A 77 -28.41 -8.06 16.77
C LYS A 77 -27.34 -8.85 16.00
N PRO A 78 -27.55 -9.10 14.69
CA PRO A 78 -26.55 -9.70 13.83
C PRO A 78 -25.23 -8.89 13.85
N THR A 79 -24.11 -9.60 13.73
CA THR A 79 -22.77 -9.01 13.82
C THR A 79 -22.01 -9.01 12.50
N ASP A 80 -22.63 -9.46 11.42
CA ASP A 80 -22.08 -9.33 10.07
C ASP A 80 -21.95 -7.86 9.64
N PHE A 81 -21.06 -7.59 8.71
CA PHE A 81 -20.71 -6.24 8.28
C PHE A 81 -21.92 -5.37 7.92
N PHE A 82 -22.91 -5.92 7.22
CA PHE A 82 -24.07 -5.17 6.71
C PHE A 82 -25.02 -4.70 7.81
N ASN A 83 -24.97 -5.37 8.97
CA ASN A 83 -25.75 -5.03 10.15
C ASN A 83 -24.99 -4.13 11.16
N LEU A 84 -23.70 -3.83 10.90
CA LEU A 84 -22.93 -2.97 11.80
C LEU A 84 -23.23 -1.48 11.57
N LYS A 85 -23.36 -0.73 12.66
CA LYS A 85 -23.42 0.73 12.63
C LYS A 85 -22.01 1.30 12.48
N LEU A 86 -21.57 1.49 11.25
CA LEU A 86 -20.29 2.09 10.88
C LEU A 86 -20.48 3.47 10.21
N PRO A 87 -19.44 4.31 10.10
CA PRO A 87 -19.51 5.55 9.36
C PRO A 87 -19.96 5.31 7.91
N LYS A 88 -20.73 6.24 7.36
CA LYS A 88 -21.27 6.16 5.99
C LYS A 88 -20.18 5.85 4.95
N GLN A 89 -19.02 6.48 5.09
CA GLN A 89 -17.86 6.22 4.22
C GLN A 89 -17.49 4.73 4.21
N THR A 90 -17.34 4.12 5.39
CA THR A 90 -16.95 2.71 5.52
C THR A 90 -18.05 1.75 5.06
N SER A 91 -19.31 2.05 5.40
CA SER A 91 -20.46 1.25 4.94
C SER A 91 -20.61 1.22 3.41
N GLN A 92 -20.09 2.24 2.70
CA GLN A 92 -20.07 2.29 1.25
C GLN A 92 -18.77 1.76 0.65
N TYR A 93 -17.65 1.82 1.38
CA TYR A 93 -16.33 1.43 0.91
C TYR A 93 -16.27 -0.05 0.52
N VAL A 94 -16.70 -0.93 1.43
CA VAL A 94 -16.68 -2.38 1.21
C VAL A 94 -17.52 -2.79 0.00
N PRO A 95 -18.80 -2.41 -0.12
CA PRO A 95 -19.59 -2.72 -1.32
C PRO A 95 -19.00 -2.17 -2.61
N LYS A 96 -18.43 -0.95 -2.59
CA LYS A 96 -17.78 -0.35 -3.78
C LYS A 96 -16.55 -1.14 -4.21
N LEU A 97 -15.72 -1.57 -3.26
CA LEU A 97 -14.55 -2.41 -3.54
C LEU A 97 -14.96 -3.73 -4.17
N LEU A 98 -15.98 -4.39 -3.62
CA LEU A 98 -16.48 -5.66 -4.15
C LEU A 98 -17.07 -5.49 -5.55
N ALA A 99 -17.83 -4.42 -5.78
CA ALA A 99 -18.40 -4.11 -7.09
C ALA A 99 -17.29 -3.85 -8.13
N ALA A 100 -16.25 -3.10 -7.76
CA ALA A 100 -15.09 -2.86 -8.62
C ALA A 100 -14.35 -4.18 -8.95
N ALA A 101 -14.11 -5.02 -7.95
CA ALA A 101 -13.48 -6.34 -8.16
C ALA A 101 -14.32 -7.23 -9.08
N GLN A 102 -15.65 -7.22 -8.93
CA GLN A 102 -16.56 -7.99 -9.81
C GLN A 102 -16.57 -7.44 -11.24
N LEU A 103 -16.55 -6.12 -11.42
CA LEU A 103 -16.45 -5.50 -12.74
C LEU A 103 -15.16 -5.90 -13.46
N LEU A 104 -14.02 -5.82 -12.76
CA LEU A 104 -12.72 -6.26 -13.28
C LEU A 104 -12.76 -7.74 -13.70
N LYS A 105 -13.32 -8.60 -12.85
CA LYS A 105 -13.40 -10.05 -13.11
C LYS A 105 -14.36 -10.41 -14.23
N SER A 106 -15.40 -9.61 -14.47
CA SER A 106 -16.45 -9.91 -15.43
C SER A 106 -16.08 -9.62 -16.89
N ASN A 107 -14.93 -8.99 -17.15
CA ASN A 107 -14.51 -8.51 -18.49
C ASN A 107 -15.55 -7.62 -19.20
N LYS A 108 -16.53 -7.08 -18.48
CA LYS A 108 -17.57 -6.22 -19.03
C LYS A 108 -17.13 -4.78 -19.28
N MET A 109 -15.98 -4.40 -18.73
CA MET A 109 -15.36 -3.11 -19.00
C MET A 109 -14.11 -3.31 -19.86
N ALA A 110 -14.06 -2.60 -20.98
CA ALA A 110 -12.84 -2.49 -21.77
C ALA A 110 -11.85 -1.60 -21.01
N PHE A 111 -10.88 -2.21 -20.37
CA PHE A 111 -9.72 -1.48 -19.85
C PHE A 111 -8.73 -1.26 -20.99
N PRO A 112 -8.04 -0.10 -21.06
CA PRO A 112 -6.95 0.06 -22.00
C PRO A 112 -5.91 -1.01 -21.76
N ALA A 113 -5.31 -1.53 -22.84
CA ALA A 113 -4.22 -2.48 -22.73
C ALA A 113 -3.08 -1.84 -21.91
N ILE A 114 -2.70 -2.49 -20.82
CA ILE A 114 -1.53 -2.08 -20.05
C ILE A 114 -0.32 -2.56 -20.85
N ASN A 115 0.47 -1.61 -21.31
CA ASN A 115 1.70 -1.91 -22.02
C ASN A 115 2.78 -2.32 -20.99
N ASN A 116 2.80 -3.61 -20.63
CA ASN A 116 3.73 -4.19 -19.65
C ASN A 116 5.17 -4.33 -20.16
N GLN A 117 5.61 -3.45 -21.08
CA GLN A 117 6.95 -3.57 -21.67
C GLN A 117 8.09 -3.21 -20.73
N GLN A 118 7.79 -2.67 -19.55
CA GLN A 118 8.82 -2.26 -18.60
C GLN A 118 8.74 -3.09 -17.32
N ALA A 119 9.39 -4.26 -17.33
CA ALA A 119 9.66 -5.00 -16.10
C ALA A 119 10.56 -4.15 -15.19
N ILE A 120 10.27 -4.17 -13.89
CA ILE A 120 11.04 -3.46 -12.86
C ILE A 120 11.82 -4.44 -11.99
N ALA A 121 12.94 -3.98 -11.45
CA ALA A 121 13.73 -4.68 -10.44
C ALA A 121 14.02 -3.73 -9.28
N THR A 122 14.36 -4.28 -8.13
CA THR A 122 14.84 -3.53 -6.97
C THR A 122 16.34 -3.67 -6.85
N LEU A 123 17.04 -2.56 -6.64
CA LEU A 123 18.46 -2.52 -6.29
C LEU A 123 18.62 -2.13 -4.83
N PRO A 124 19.19 -3.00 -3.97
CA PRO A 124 19.47 -2.65 -2.59
C PRO A 124 20.43 -1.45 -2.51
N ILE A 125 20.15 -0.54 -1.59
CA ILE A 125 21.02 0.60 -1.29
C ILE A 125 21.63 0.38 0.09
N SER A 126 22.95 0.53 0.19
CA SER A 126 23.65 0.55 1.47
C SER A 126 24.35 1.91 1.65
N GLY A 127 23.91 2.66 2.66
CA GLY A 127 24.43 4.00 2.92
C GLY A 127 23.74 5.10 2.11
N ALA A 128 24.46 6.20 1.91
CA ALA A 128 23.99 7.34 1.12
C ALA A 128 24.57 7.26 -0.30
N VAL A 129 23.71 7.44 -1.28
CA VAL A 129 24.10 7.48 -2.70
C VAL A 129 23.75 8.86 -3.24
N MET A 130 24.67 9.44 -4.02
CA MET A 130 24.45 10.67 -4.77
C MET A 130 24.43 10.34 -6.25
N LEU A 131 23.36 10.67 -6.93
CA LEU A 131 23.29 10.54 -8.37
C LEU A 131 23.93 11.74 -9.04
N ASP A 132 24.86 11.51 -9.97
CA ASP A 132 25.67 12.56 -10.57
C ASP A 132 24.92 13.39 -11.60
N SER A 133 23.88 12.82 -12.23
CA SER A 133 23.14 13.51 -13.28
C SER A 133 21.64 13.60 -12.99
N GLN A 134 21.07 14.78 -13.25
CA GLN A 134 19.62 14.99 -13.20
C GLN A 134 18.87 14.11 -14.21
N GLN A 135 19.50 13.80 -15.35
CA GLN A 135 18.89 12.98 -16.39
C GLN A 135 18.68 11.53 -15.91
N GLU A 136 19.59 10.97 -15.12
CA GLU A 136 19.46 9.64 -14.53
C GLU A 136 18.27 9.59 -13.58
N TRP A 137 18.19 10.57 -12.67
CA TRP A 137 17.08 10.65 -11.72
C TRP A 137 15.72 10.82 -12.42
N GLN A 138 15.60 11.68 -13.42
CA GLN A 138 14.35 11.86 -14.16
C GLN A 138 13.79 10.57 -14.73
N SER A 139 14.64 9.59 -15.03
CA SER A 139 14.21 8.27 -15.47
C SER A 139 13.76 7.35 -14.32
N LEU A 140 14.18 7.61 -13.10
CA LEU A 140 13.89 6.81 -11.92
C LEU A 140 12.78 7.39 -11.03
N GLU A 141 12.62 8.71 -11.02
CA GLU A 141 11.66 9.41 -10.16
C GLU A 141 10.24 8.84 -10.23
N PRO A 142 9.68 8.52 -11.41
CA PRO A 142 8.34 7.94 -11.51
C PRO A 142 8.16 6.58 -10.83
N LEU A 143 9.27 5.91 -10.51
CA LEU A 143 9.28 4.60 -9.84
C LEU A 143 9.66 4.71 -8.36
N ASN A 144 10.21 5.85 -7.92
CA ASN A 144 10.87 6.00 -6.61
C ASN A 144 10.32 7.18 -5.79
N TYR A 145 9.01 7.34 -5.73
CA TYR A 145 8.36 8.39 -4.94
C TYR A 145 8.65 8.35 -3.44
N GLY A 146 9.24 7.25 -2.94
CA GLY A 146 9.73 7.15 -1.56
C GLY A 146 10.92 8.05 -1.28
N VAL A 147 11.76 8.34 -2.28
CA VAL A 147 12.93 9.22 -2.13
C VAL A 147 12.48 10.68 -2.14
N ILE A 148 12.73 11.41 -1.04
CA ILE A 148 12.17 12.76 -0.82
C ILE A 148 13.09 13.86 -1.36
N ARG A 149 14.41 13.68 -1.33
CA ARG A 149 15.39 14.74 -1.58
C ARG A 149 16.41 14.34 -2.61
N PHE A 150 16.05 14.46 -3.87
CA PHE A 150 17.00 14.35 -4.98
C PHE A 150 18.08 15.47 -4.92
N PRO A 151 19.35 15.20 -5.31
CA PRO A 151 19.88 13.95 -5.88
C PRO A 151 20.33 12.93 -4.83
N ALA A 152 20.16 13.20 -3.55
CA ALA A 152 20.61 12.32 -2.47
C ALA A 152 19.59 11.21 -2.20
N ILE A 153 20.00 9.96 -2.34
CA ILE A 153 19.26 8.76 -1.92
C ILE A 153 19.84 8.35 -0.57
N ILE A 154 19.13 8.67 0.50
CA ILE A 154 19.54 8.41 1.87
C ILE A 154 18.40 7.67 2.57
N ASP A 155 18.74 6.71 3.40
CA ASP A 155 17.79 5.90 4.17
C ASP A 155 16.81 5.07 3.31
N ALA A 156 16.95 5.03 1.99
CA ALA A 156 16.17 4.13 1.15
C ALA A 156 16.75 2.72 1.23
N PRO A 157 15.93 1.68 1.49
CA PRO A 157 16.44 0.31 1.53
C PRO A 157 16.78 -0.22 0.14
N HIS A 158 16.18 0.36 -0.88
CA HIS A 158 16.39 0.04 -2.30
C HIS A 158 15.94 1.20 -3.19
N ILE A 159 16.28 1.11 -4.46
CA ILE A 159 15.63 1.86 -5.54
C ILE A 159 14.98 0.88 -6.52
N VAL A 160 13.91 1.33 -7.16
CA VAL A 160 13.23 0.61 -8.23
C VAL A 160 13.77 1.10 -9.56
N VAL A 161 14.21 0.17 -10.38
CA VAL A 161 14.82 0.47 -11.70
C VAL A 161 14.14 -0.34 -12.81
N PRO A 162 14.07 0.15 -14.04
CA PRO A 162 13.72 -0.66 -15.20
C PRO A 162 14.74 -1.79 -15.39
N VAL A 163 14.27 -3.02 -15.67
CA VAL A 163 15.16 -4.18 -15.82
C VAL A 163 16.21 -3.97 -16.92
N ASN A 164 15.85 -3.29 -17.99
CA ASN A 164 16.79 -2.96 -19.09
C ASN A 164 17.89 -1.98 -18.69
N LYS A 165 17.77 -1.29 -17.56
CA LYS A 165 18.79 -0.39 -16.99
C LYS A 165 19.47 -0.96 -15.74
N LEU A 166 19.14 -2.17 -15.35
CA LEU A 166 19.63 -2.78 -14.10
C LEU A 166 21.16 -2.81 -14.03
N ALA A 167 21.83 -3.25 -15.11
CA ALA A 167 23.29 -3.34 -15.16
C ALA A 167 23.98 -1.97 -15.10
N GLU A 168 23.38 -0.95 -15.70
CA GLU A 168 23.85 0.44 -15.67
C GLU A 168 23.87 0.95 -14.23
N PHE A 169 22.74 0.82 -13.52
CA PHE A 169 22.62 1.31 -12.13
C PHE A 169 23.36 0.46 -11.11
N GLN A 170 23.57 -0.83 -11.36
CA GLN A 170 24.43 -1.68 -10.51
C GLN A 170 25.89 -1.24 -10.51
N GLY A 171 26.37 -0.67 -11.60
CA GLY A 171 27.75 -0.15 -11.71
C GLY A 171 27.94 1.22 -11.04
N MET A 172 26.86 1.93 -10.69
CA MET A 172 26.88 3.26 -10.06
C MET A 172 26.72 3.21 -8.54
N LEU A 173 26.21 2.11 -7.99
CA LEU A 173 25.95 1.89 -6.56
C LEU A 173 27.03 1.06 -5.91
#